data_fe077a969c9dd9579bf0f4c47c1ec20b
#
_entry.id   fe077a969c9dd9579bf0f4c47c1ec20b
#
_cell.length_a   1.000
_cell.length_b   1.000
_cell.length_c   1.000
_cell.angle_alpha   90.00
_cell.angle_beta   90.00
_cell.angle_gamma   90.00
#
_symmetry.space_group_name_H-M   'P 1'
#
loop_
_entity.id
_entity.type
_entity.pdbx_description
1 polymer ?
#
loop_
_entity_poly.entity_id
_entity_poly.type
_entity_poly.pdbx_seq_one_letter_code
_entity_poly.pdbx_strand_id
1 'polypeptide(L)' 'MIKPIDKTHWDDLYARLHDAYVECMKHNNPTYEQKLAQVLDHMIENKKHLYIR' A
#
# COMPACT_ATOMS: atom_id res chain seq x y z
N MET A 1 -12.09 -19.90 -3.79
CA MET A 1 -11.79 -19.41 -2.45
C MET A 1 -10.64 -18.42 -2.48
N ILE A 2 -10.78 -17.32 -1.80
CA ILE A 2 -9.77 -16.27 -1.80
C ILE A 2 -8.78 -16.55 -0.68
N LYS A 3 -7.52 -16.66 -1.06
CA LYS A 3 -6.48 -16.83 -0.05
C LYS A 3 -6.09 -15.49 0.55
N PRO A 4 -5.80 -15.45 1.83
CA PRO A 4 -5.27 -14.22 2.41
C PRO A 4 -3.91 -13.91 1.84
N ILE A 5 -3.62 -12.63 1.72
CA ILE A 5 -2.31 -12.20 1.25
C ILE A 5 -1.29 -12.49 2.35
N ASP A 6 -0.23 -13.21 2.02
CA ASP A 6 0.78 -13.48 3.02
C ASP A 6 1.67 -12.24 3.20
N LYS A 7 2.49 -12.29 4.24
CA LYS A 7 3.30 -11.14 4.61
C LYS A 7 4.26 -10.71 3.51
N THR A 8 4.87 -11.70 2.85
CA THR A 8 5.85 -11.39 1.80
C THR A 8 5.19 -10.65 0.65
N HIS A 9 4.02 -11.13 0.24
CA HIS A 9 3.29 -10.50 -0.84
C HIS A 9 2.84 -9.10 -0.45
N TRP A 10 2.38 -8.94 0.78
CA TRP A 10 1.96 -7.64 1.28
C TRP A 10 3.13 -6.64 1.24
N ASP A 11 4.29 -7.08 1.73
CA ASP A 11 5.46 -6.22 1.77
C ASP A 11 5.87 -5.77 0.38
N ASP A 12 5.83 -6.69 -0.58
CA ASP A 12 6.18 -6.36 -1.95
C ASP A 12 5.23 -5.34 -2.55
N LEU A 13 3.94 -5.53 -2.36
CA LEU A 13 2.94 -4.58 -2.84
C LEU A 13 3.11 -3.22 -2.19
N TYR A 14 3.31 -3.21 -0.90
CA TYR A 14 3.47 -1.95 -0.17
C TYR A 14 4.67 -1.18 -0.68
N ALA A 15 5.78 -1.87 -0.90
CA ALA A 15 6.99 -1.22 -1.39
C ALA A 15 6.75 -0.57 -2.75
N ARG A 16 6.05 -1.27 -3.63
CA ARG A 16 5.76 -0.73 -4.96
C ARG A 16 4.84 0.48 -4.89
N LEU A 17 3.82 0.41 -4.06
CA LEU A 17 2.89 1.52 -3.91
C LEU A 17 3.58 2.72 -3.26
N HIS A 18 4.44 2.46 -2.30
CA HIS A 18 5.18 3.53 -1.64
C HIS A 18 6.12 4.21 -2.63
N ASP A 19 6.77 3.44 -3.49
CA ASP A 19 7.62 4.01 -4.52
C ASP A 19 6.82 4.95 -5.43
N ALA A 20 5.63 4.49 -5.85
CA ALA A 20 4.77 5.31 -6.70
C ALA A 20 4.36 6.58 -5.98
N TYR A 21 4.10 6.48 -4.69
CA TYR A 21 3.73 7.63 -3.89
C TYR A 21 4.85 8.68 -3.89
N VAL A 22 6.08 8.23 -3.66
CA VAL A 22 7.23 9.13 -3.66
C VAL A 22 7.41 9.78 -5.03
N GLU A 23 7.24 8.99 -6.10
CA GLU A 23 7.32 9.54 -7.46
C GLU A 23 6.29 10.62 -7.69
N CYS A 24 5.06 10.42 -7.18
CA CYS A 24 4.02 11.43 -7.32
C CYS A 24 4.41 12.74 -6.66
N MET A 25 5.06 12.66 -5.50
CA MET A 25 5.53 13.86 -4.83
C MET A 25 6.59 14.57 -5.64
N LYS A 26 7.49 13.81 -6.25
CA LYS A 26 8.54 14.40 -7.07
C LYS A 26 7.98 15.10 -8.30
N HIS A 27 6.91 14.54 -8.88
CA HIS A 27 6.32 15.08 -10.09
C HIS A 27 5.16 16.02 -9.82
N ASN A 28 4.90 16.31 -8.54
CA ASN A 28 3.90 17.28 -8.16
C ASN A 28 2.51 16.91 -8.65
N ASN A 29 2.10 15.67 -8.38
CA ASN A 29 0.81 15.16 -8.81
C ASN A 29 -0.08 14.92 -7.59
N PRO A 30 -0.72 15.95 -7.04
CA PRO A 30 -1.45 15.82 -5.76
C PRO A 30 -2.67 14.91 -5.85
N THR A 31 -3.34 14.87 -6.98
CA THR A 31 -4.53 14.05 -7.11
C THR A 31 -4.18 12.57 -6.97
N TYR A 32 -3.19 12.13 -7.71
CA TYR A 32 -2.77 10.74 -7.66
C TYR A 32 -2.11 10.41 -6.32
N GLU A 33 -1.39 11.39 -5.78
CA GLU A 33 -0.76 11.24 -4.48
C GLU A 33 -1.79 10.94 -3.39
N GLN A 34 -2.91 11.67 -3.40
CA GLN A 34 -3.98 11.44 -2.44
C GLN A 34 -4.56 10.04 -2.56
N LYS A 35 -4.78 9.59 -3.78
CA LYS A 35 -5.32 8.27 -4.00
C LYS A 35 -4.38 7.18 -3.50
N LEU A 36 -3.09 7.36 -3.76
CA LEU A 36 -2.10 6.40 -3.28
C LEU A 36 -2.00 6.40 -1.76
N ALA A 37 -2.11 7.57 -1.15
CA ALA A 37 -2.09 7.67 0.30
C ALA A 37 -3.24 6.87 0.91
N GLN A 38 -4.43 6.95 0.32
CA GLN A 38 -5.57 6.18 0.79
C GLN A 38 -5.32 4.68 0.66
N VAL A 39 -4.75 4.27 -0.46
CA VAL A 39 -4.44 2.86 -0.66
C VAL A 39 -3.43 2.37 0.37
N LEU A 40 -2.41 3.17 0.63
CA LEU A 40 -1.40 2.81 1.62
C LEU A 40 -2.01 2.69 3.01
N ASP A 41 -2.93 3.59 3.36
CA ASP A 41 -3.64 3.50 4.64
C ASP A 41 -4.42 2.19 4.74
N HIS A 42 -5.11 1.82 3.68
CA HIS A 42 -5.85 0.57 3.65
C HIS A 42 -4.93 -0.62 3.82
N MET A 43 -3.76 -0.57 3.22
CA MET A 43 -2.82 -1.66 3.34
C MET A 43 -2.31 -1.79 4.77
N ILE A 44 -2.10 -0.68 5.44
CA ILE A 44 -1.66 -0.71 6.84
C ILE A 44 -2.75 -1.33 7.72
N GLU A 45 -4.01 -0.98 7.46
CA GLU A 45 -5.10 -1.59 8.20
C GLU A 45 -5.17 -3.09 7.95
N ASN A 46 -5.01 -3.49 6.72
CA ASN A 46 -5.02 -4.91 6.38
C ASN A 46 -3.86 -5.66 7.02
N LYS A 47 -2.74 -5.00 7.17
CA LYS A 47 -1.58 -5.62 7.80
C LYS A 47 -1.88 -6.02 9.23
N LYS A 48 -2.65 -5.21 9.94
CA LYS A 48 -3.04 -5.55 11.30
C LYS A 48 -3.77 -6.88 11.34
N HIS A 49 -4.62 -7.12 10.37
CA HIS A 49 -5.37 -8.38 10.31
C HIS A 49 -4.47 -9.54 9.94
N LEU A 50 -3.44 -9.30 9.15
CA LEU A 50 -2.51 -10.35 8.77
C LEU A 50 -1.70 -10.85 9.95
N TYR A 51 -1.40 -9.95 10.87
CA TYR A 51 -0.55 -10.30 12.01
C TYR A 51 -1.31 -10.83 13.21
N ILE A 52 -2.62 -10.78 13.18
CA ILE A 52 -3.45 -11.25 14.29
C ILE A 52 -3.70 -12.73 14.15
N ARG A 53 -2.92 -13.54 13.80
CA ARG A 53 -3.21 -14.95 13.57
C ARG A 53 -2.62 -15.82 14.64
#